data_ca1ee64c39c082aa36e49a429794acdb
#
_entry.id   ca1ee64c39c082aa36e49a429794acdb
#
_cell.length_a   1.000
_cell.length_b   1.000
_cell.length_c   1.000
_cell.angle_alpha   90.00
_cell.angle_beta   90.00
_cell.angle_gamma   90.00
#
_symmetry.space_group_name_H-M   'P 1'
#
loop_
_entity.id
_entity.type
_entity.pdbx_description
1 polymer ?
#
loop_
_entity_poly.entity_id
_entity_poly.type
_entity_poly.pdbx_seq_one_letter_code
_entity_poly.pdbx_strand_id
1 'polypeptide(L)'
;QEVIIIFVTQTAQYAIEGYQVNAYDYILKPVNYYALSMKLKQVLKIINNHKDDFIVISTQKEKRKINLSHLKYIESKNHTLLFYTNEHCYQSSVHSLKKLADSLYKNHFIRCHNSYLINLHYVSGYTTNTVIVNNEQLPMSRTYYKQFMNELLEYWGD
;
A
#
# COMPACT_ATOMS: atom_id res chain seq x y z
N GLN A 1 -1.84 -7.39 9.51
CA GLN A 1 -1.07 -8.37 8.72
C GLN A 1 -2.06 -9.11 7.84
N GLU A 2 -1.98 -8.96 6.53
CA GLU A 2 -2.76 -9.77 5.60
C GLU A 2 -2.28 -11.22 5.69
N VAL A 3 -3.19 -12.13 6.01
CA VAL A 3 -2.93 -13.56 6.04
C VAL A 3 -3.35 -14.13 4.70
N ILE A 4 -2.43 -14.76 3.98
CA ILE A 4 -2.75 -15.48 2.74
C ILE A 4 -3.08 -16.93 3.10
N ILE A 5 -4.29 -17.36 2.76
CA ILE A 5 -4.81 -18.70 3.10
C ILE A 5 -4.83 -19.56 1.84
N ILE A 6 -4.20 -20.74 1.91
CA ILE A 6 -4.31 -21.79 0.90
C ILE A 6 -4.94 -23.01 1.56
N PHE A 7 -6.05 -23.50 1.03
CA PHE A 7 -6.67 -24.74 1.51
C PHE A 7 -6.06 -25.98 0.85
N VAL A 8 -5.82 -27.01 1.66
CA VAL A 8 -5.37 -28.31 1.18
C VAL A 8 -6.39 -29.36 1.67
N THR A 9 -7.18 -29.94 0.76
CA THR A 9 -8.31 -30.80 1.10
C THR A 9 -8.44 -32.01 0.18
N GLN A 10 -9.18 -33.05 0.61
CA GLN A 10 -9.55 -34.23 -0.22
C GLN A 10 -10.81 -33.98 -1.04
N THR A 11 -11.64 -33.00 -0.67
CA THR A 11 -13.00 -32.84 -1.23
C THR A 11 -13.06 -31.54 -2.05
N ALA A 12 -13.45 -31.66 -3.32
CA ALA A 12 -13.62 -30.53 -4.23
C ALA A 12 -14.74 -29.56 -3.80
N GLN A 13 -15.72 -30.01 -3.02
CA GLN A 13 -16.81 -29.16 -2.52
C GLN A 13 -16.32 -27.99 -1.65
N TYR A 14 -15.26 -28.16 -0.87
CA TYR A 14 -14.69 -27.08 -0.06
C TYR A 14 -13.97 -26.00 -0.88
N ALA A 15 -13.77 -26.22 -2.19
CA ALA A 15 -13.27 -25.15 -3.06
C ALA A 15 -14.29 -24.01 -3.21
N ILE A 16 -15.60 -24.36 -3.23
CA ILE A 16 -16.69 -23.40 -3.37
C ILE A 16 -16.87 -22.61 -2.06
N GLU A 17 -16.72 -23.27 -0.92
CA GLU A 17 -16.77 -22.61 0.40
C GLU A 17 -15.53 -21.74 0.67
N GLY A 18 -14.38 -22.05 0.09
CA GLY A 18 -13.15 -21.26 0.14
C GLY A 18 -13.30 -19.87 -0.46
N TYR A 19 -14.20 -19.67 -1.42
CA TYR A 19 -14.57 -18.37 -1.97
C TYR A 19 -15.20 -17.44 -0.92
N GLN A 20 -15.94 -17.98 0.04
CA GLN A 20 -16.61 -17.17 1.08
C GLN A 20 -15.63 -16.62 2.13
N VAL A 21 -14.44 -17.19 2.25
CA VAL A 21 -13.41 -16.78 3.21
C VAL A 21 -12.20 -16.08 2.54
N ASN A 22 -12.34 -15.65 1.28
CA ASN A 22 -11.29 -14.99 0.51
C ASN A 22 -9.95 -15.76 0.52
N ALA A 23 -10.02 -17.09 0.39
CA ALA A 23 -8.82 -17.89 0.26
C ALA A 23 -8.10 -17.58 -1.06
N TYR A 24 -6.79 -17.43 -1.00
CA TYR A 24 -5.96 -17.14 -2.19
C TYR A 24 -6.00 -18.29 -3.20
N ASP A 25 -5.98 -19.53 -2.71
CA ASP A 25 -5.99 -20.70 -3.57
C ASP A 25 -6.35 -21.97 -2.79
N TYR A 26 -6.46 -23.09 -3.53
CA TYR A 26 -6.86 -24.35 -2.97
C TYR A 26 -6.15 -25.50 -3.72
N ILE A 27 -5.79 -26.56 -2.98
CA ILE A 27 -5.07 -27.74 -3.51
C ILE A 27 -5.80 -29.01 -3.10
N LEU A 28 -6.09 -29.86 -4.08
CA LEU A 28 -6.66 -31.20 -3.85
C LEU A 28 -5.57 -32.19 -3.44
N LYS A 29 -5.87 -33.04 -2.45
CA LYS A 29 -5.08 -34.23 -2.15
C LYS A 29 -5.40 -35.35 -3.17
N PRO A 30 -4.41 -36.12 -3.64
CA PRO A 30 -3.00 -36.13 -3.23
C PRO A 30 -2.23 -34.90 -3.74
N VAL A 31 -1.45 -34.27 -2.85
CA VAL A 31 -0.72 -33.04 -3.16
C VAL A 31 0.42 -33.34 -4.12
N ASN A 32 0.35 -32.78 -5.33
CA ASN A 32 1.47 -32.80 -6.27
C ASN A 32 2.51 -31.75 -5.84
N TYR A 33 3.73 -32.19 -5.59
CA TYR A 33 4.84 -31.32 -5.18
C TYR A 33 5.05 -30.14 -6.14
N TYR A 34 4.95 -30.38 -7.45
CA TYR A 34 5.15 -29.35 -8.46
C TYR A 34 4.07 -28.27 -8.40
N ALA A 35 2.80 -28.67 -8.28
CA ALA A 35 1.67 -27.76 -8.15
C ALA A 35 1.76 -26.94 -6.86
N LEU A 36 2.08 -27.55 -5.72
CA LEU A 36 2.28 -26.85 -4.45
C LEU A 36 3.42 -25.85 -4.53
N SER A 37 4.57 -26.27 -5.07
CA SER A 37 5.76 -25.39 -5.15
C SER A 37 5.51 -24.17 -6.05
N MET A 38 4.76 -24.32 -7.14
CA MET A 38 4.38 -23.22 -8.03
C MET A 38 3.46 -22.22 -7.29
N LYS A 39 2.45 -22.71 -6.59
CA LYS A 39 1.53 -21.87 -5.82
C LYS A 39 2.24 -21.15 -4.66
N LEU A 40 3.11 -21.84 -3.93
CA LEU A 40 3.92 -21.22 -2.87
C LEU A 40 4.88 -20.15 -3.43
N LYS A 41 5.49 -20.38 -4.59
CA LYS A 41 6.32 -19.36 -5.26
C LYS A 41 5.52 -18.12 -5.63
N GLN A 42 4.28 -18.28 -6.10
CA GLN A 42 3.39 -17.15 -6.40
C GLN A 42 3.05 -16.35 -5.13
N VAL A 43 2.68 -17.04 -4.05
CA VAL A 43 2.40 -16.41 -2.75
C VAL A 43 3.62 -15.70 -2.19
N LEU A 44 4.80 -16.34 -2.21
CA LEU A 44 6.05 -15.72 -1.78
C LEU A 44 6.38 -14.46 -2.62
N LYS A 45 6.07 -14.47 -3.91
CA LYS A 45 6.26 -13.31 -4.79
C LYS A 45 5.35 -12.15 -4.39
N ILE A 46 4.10 -12.43 -4.01
CA ILE A 46 3.15 -11.43 -3.49
C ILE A 46 3.65 -10.87 -2.16
N ILE A 47 4.00 -11.73 -1.21
CA ILE A 47 4.51 -11.33 0.11
C ILE A 47 5.81 -10.52 -0.02
N ASN A 48 6.72 -10.90 -0.92
CA ASN A 48 7.99 -10.22 -1.12
C ASN A 48 7.85 -8.91 -1.88
N ASN A 49 6.90 -8.79 -2.81
CA ASN A 49 6.64 -7.52 -3.49
C ASN A 49 6.17 -6.41 -2.51
N HIS A 50 5.59 -6.78 -1.37
CA HIS A 50 5.20 -5.82 -0.32
C HIS A 50 6.29 -5.58 0.75
N LYS A 51 7.37 -6.39 0.80
CA LYS A 51 8.36 -6.31 1.90
C LYS A 51 9.58 -5.45 1.62
N ASP A 52 9.94 -5.18 0.37
CA ASP A 52 11.25 -4.62 0.03
C ASP A 52 11.24 -3.23 -0.61
N ASP A 53 10.09 -2.65 -0.88
CA ASP A 53 10.02 -1.29 -1.41
C ASP A 53 10.38 -0.27 -0.33
N PHE A 54 11.44 0.48 -0.56
CA PHE A 54 11.90 1.50 0.36
C PHE A 54 12.28 2.80 -0.35
N ILE A 55 12.23 3.88 0.38
CA ILE A 55 12.80 5.15 -0.03
C ILE A 55 13.98 5.51 0.87
N VAL A 56 15.04 6.08 0.27
CA VAL A 56 16.14 6.66 1.04
C VAL A 56 15.98 8.18 1.07
N ILE A 57 15.83 8.73 2.24
CA ILE A 57 15.76 10.19 2.47
C ILE A 57 17.03 10.69 3.14
N SER A 58 17.38 11.95 2.85
CA SER A 58 18.45 12.67 3.55
C SER A 58 17.83 13.56 4.61
N THR A 59 18.06 13.25 5.87
CA THR A 59 17.73 14.12 7.00
C THR A 59 18.89 15.08 7.27
N GLN A 60 18.75 16.00 8.22
CA GLN A 60 19.84 16.88 8.62
C GLN A 60 21.06 16.15 9.20
N LYS A 61 20.86 14.95 9.75
CA LYS A 61 21.89 14.20 10.48
C LYS A 61 22.43 13.00 9.70
N GLU A 62 21.58 12.33 8.89
CA GLU A 62 21.90 11.05 8.28
C GLU A 62 21.07 10.77 7.04
N LYS A 63 21.46 9.77 6.27
CA LYS A 63 20.58 9.13 5.29
C LYS A 63 19.77 8.02 5.97
N ARG A 64 18.46 7.99 5.75
CA ARG A 64 17.56 7.03 6.35
C ARG A 64 16.78 6.26 5.30
N LYS A 65 16.78 4.94 5.45
CA LYS A 65 15.94 4.03 4.67
C LYS A 65 14.58 3.92 5.36
N ILE A 66 13.50 4.23 4.64
CA ILE A 66 12.11 4.10 5.11
C ILE A 66 11.43 3.04 4.24
N ASN A 67 10.87 2.01 4.87
CA ASN A 67 10.05 1.03 4.18
C ASN A 67 8.70 1.68 3.80
N LEU A 68 8.29 1.56 2.53
CA LEU A 68 7.07 2.16 2.01
C LEU A 68 5.81 1.57 2.66
N SER A 69 5.86 0.32 3.10
CA SER A 69 4.77 -0.30 3.84
C SER A 69 4.52 0.34 5.22
N HIS A 70 5.47 1.09 5.77
CA HIS A 70 5.32 1.83 7.02
C HIS A 70 5.06 3.32 6.82
N LEU A 71 5.15 3.82 5.58
CA LEU A 71 4.96 5.22 5.25
C LEU A 71 3.49 5.50 4.94
N LYS A 72 2.83 6.27 5.81
CA LYS A 72 1.41 6.63 5.70
C LYS A 72 1.15 7.70 4.65
N TYR A 73 1.86 8.81 4.77
CA TYR A 73 1.77 9.94 3.84
C TYR A 73 3.00 10.83 3.93
N ILE A 74 3.16 11.71 2.95
CA ILE A 74 4.20 12.72 2.88
C ILE A 74 3.54 14.09 2.77
N GLU A 75 3.95 15.01 3.65
CA GLU A 75 3.50 16.40 3.65
C GLU A 75 4.61 17.33 3.17
N SER A 76 4.28 18.28 2.29
CA SER A 76 5.14 19.39 1.93
C SER A 76 4.77 20.62 2.76
N LYS A 77 5.69 21.06 3.63
CA LYS A 77 5.50 22.20 4.53
C LYS A 77 6.79 23.01 4.62
N ASN A 78 6.71 24.33 4.42
CA ASN A 78 7.83 25.27 4.57
C ASN A 78 9.10 24.81 3.81
N HIS A 79 8.95 24.46 2.53
CA HIS A 79 10.02 23.96 1.66
C HIS A 79 10.71 22.67 2.14
N THR A 80 10.12 21.96 3.06
CA THR A 80 10.57 20.64 3.54
C THR A 80 9.51 19.59 3.33
N LEU A 81 9.93 18.33 3.23
CA LEU A 81 9.05 17.20 3.21
C LEU A 81 9.08 16.48 4.55
N LEU A 82 7.90 16.22 5.09
CA LEU A 82 7.66 15.46 6.30
C LEU A 82 7.13 14.07 5.91
N PHE A 83 7.83 13.03 6.32
CA PHE A 83 7.52 11.63 6.03
C PHE A 83 6.90 11.00 7.28
N TYR A 84 5.58 10.84 7.28
CA TYR A 84 4.83 10.27 8.41
C TYR A 84 4.76 8.75 8.30
N THR A 85 5.46 8.07 9.19
CA THR A 85 5.43 6.61 9.30
C THR A 85 4.53 6.17 10.47
N ASN A 86 4.44 4.86 10.70
CA ASN A 86 3.68 4.31 11.82
C ASN A 86 4.22 4.79 13.18
N GLU A 87 5.54 4.98 13.28
CA GLU A 87 6.22 5.25 14.55
C GLU A 87 6.79 6.66 14.63
N HIS A 88 7.27 7.21 13.51
CA HIS A 88 8.05 8.44 13.49
C HIS A 88 7.65 9.36 12.35
N CYS A 89 7.98 10.66 12.50
CA CYS A 89 7.98 11.65 11.43
C CYS A 89 9.42 12.07 11.13
N TYR A 90 9.83 11.91 9.86
CA TYR A 90 11.16 12.31 9.38
C TYR A 90 11.07 13.53 8.49
N GLN A 91 12.05 14.42 8.57
CA GLN A 91 12.12 15.63 7.79
C GLN A 91 13.27 15.59 6.76
N SER A 92 12.98 15.99 5.53
CA SER A 92 13.98 16.11 4.46
C SER A 92 13.71 17.34 3.59
N SER A 93 14.77 18.09 3.24
CA SER A 93 14.69 19.22 2.32
C SER A 93 15.09 18.89 0.87
N VAL A 94 15.53 17.65 0.61
CA VAL A 94 16.20 17.27 -0.65
C VAL A 94 15.25 16.82 -1.74
N HIS A 95 13.99 16.51 -1.41
CA HIS A 95 13.04 15.91 -2.33
C HIS A 95 11.94 16.89 -2.78
N SER A 96 11.45 16.70 -4.00
CA SER A 96 10.25 17.37 -4.50
C SER A 96 9.05 16.43 -4.37
N LEU A 97 7.94 16.90 -3.79
CA LEU A 97 6.70 16.09 -3.65
C LEU A 97 6.20 15.59 -5.01
N LYS A 98 6.35 16.40 -6.08
CA LYS A 98 5.99 16.01 -7.45
C LYS A 98 6.83 14.83 -7.93
N LYS A 99 8.16 14.90 -7.79
CA LYS A 99 9.07 13.82 -8.20
C LYS A 99 8.81 12.54 -7.41
N LEU A 100 8.49 12.67 -6.11
CA LEU A 100 8.11 11.51 -5.29
C LEU A 100 6.78 10.90 -5.74
N ALA A 101 5.78 11.70 -6.07
CA ALA A 101 4.52 11.20 -6.59
C ALA A 101 4.73 10.37 -7.86
N ASP A 102 5.57 10.84 -8.79
CA ASP A 102 5.88 10.12 -10.03
C ASP A 102 6.62 8.79 -9.74
N SER A 103 7.58 8.80 -8.81
CA SER A 103 8.39 7.62 -8.48
C SER A 103 7.65 6.57 -7.64
N LEU A 104 6.74 7.01 -6.76
CA LEU A 104 6.01 6.15 -5.83
C LEU A 104 4.59 5.77 -6.32
N TYR A 105 4.23 6.18 -7.54
CA TYR A 105 2.92 5.89 -8.11
C TYR A 105 2.61 4.39 -8.13
N LYS A 106 3.58 3.56 -8.56
CA LYS A 106 3.45 2.09 -8.60
C LYS A 106 3.32 1.44 -7.22
N ASN A 107 3.67 2.17 -6.17
CA ASN A 107 3.53 1.76 -4.78
C ASN A 107 2.26 2.32 -4.13
N HIS A 108 1.29 2.74 -4.95
CA HIS A 108 -0.02 3.27 -4.54
C HIS A 108 0.06 4.56 -3.71
N PHE A 109 1.07 5.40 -3.98
CA PHE A 109 1.15 6.74 -3.41
C PHE A 109 0.54 7.76 -4.38
N ILE A 110 -0.58 8.37 -3.98
CA ILE A 110 -1.37 9.26 -4.83
C ILE A 110 -1.51 10.64 -4.17
N ARG A 111 -1.42 11.70 -4.98
CA ARG A 111 -1.64 13.06 -4.51
C ARG A 111 -3.13 13.33 -4.31
N CYS A 112 -3.50 13.81 -3.11
CA CYS A 112 -4.84 14.33 -2.83
C CYS A 112 -4.88 15.86 -2.71
N HIS A 113 -3.71 16.50 -2.57
CA HIS A 113 -3.53 17.94 -2.39
C HIS A 113 -2.18 18.41 -2.91
N ASN A 114 -2.01 19.72 -3.13
CA ASN A 114 -0.70 20.29 -3.49
C ASN A 114 0.41 19.93 -2.49
N SER A 115 0.06 19.77 -1.24
CA SER A 115 0.98 19.50 -0.14
C SER A 115 0.96 18.07 0.37
N TYR A 116 0.10 17.17 -0.14
CA TYR A 116 -0.04 15.83 0.40
C TYR A 116 0.06 14.74 -0.67
N LEU A 117 0.88 13.72 -0.38
CA LEU A 117 1.02 12.48 -1.13
C LEU A 117 0.70 11.33 -0.18
N ILE A 118 -0.33 10.54 -0.48
CA ILE A 118 -0.94 9.57 0.44
C ILE A 118 -0.72 8.15 -0.06
N ASN A 119 -0.36 7.25 0.84
CA ASN A 119 -0.37 5.82 0.60
C ASN A 119 -1.81 5.30 0.75
N LEU A 120 -2.39 4.79 -0.35
CA LEU A 120 -3.77 4.31 -0.39
C LEU A 120 -4.05 3.16 0.59
N HIS A 121 -3.02 2.38 0.94
CA HIS A 121 -3.12 1.32 1.94
C HIS A 121 -3.62 1.82 3.32
N TYR A 122 -3.32 3.07 3.67
CA TYR A 122 -3.70 3.67 4.95
C TYR A 122 -4.99 4.49 4.89
N VAL A 123 -5.65 4.58 3.74
CA VAL A 123 -6.91 5.29 3.58
C VAL A 123 -8.04 4.45 4.15
N SER A 124 -8.74 4.97 5.16
CA SER A 124 -9.90 4.33 5.79
C SER A 124 -11.23 4.96 5.41
N GLY A 125 -11.21 6.12 4.75
CA GLY A 125 -12.42 6.80 4.31
C GLY A 125 -12.14 8.16 3.69
N TYR A 126 -13.19 8.79 3.16
CA TYR A 126 -13.10 10.13 2.57
C TYR A 126 -14.42 10.89 2.69
N THR A 127 -14.32 12.20 2.52
CA THR A 127 -15.45 13.12 2.32
C THR A 127 -15.20 13.93 1.04
N THR A 128 -16.04 14.92 0.74
CA THR A 128 -15.87 15.78 -0.44
C THR A 128 -14.53 16.55 -0.44
N ASN A 129 -13.99 16.90 0.72
CA ASN A 129 -12.80 17.76 0.88
C ASN A 129 -11.75 17.19 1.81
N THR A 130 -11.93 15.99 2.35
CA THR A 130 -10.95 15.35 3.21
C THR A 130 -10.79 13.88 2.87
N VAL A 131 -9.62 13.37 3.15
CA VAL A 131 -9.33 11.93 3.15
C VAL A 131 -8.88 11.53 4.56
N ILE A 132 -9.33 10.38 5.03
CA ILE A 132 -9.02 9.86 6.36
C ILE A 132 -7.89 8.84 6.20
N VAL A 133 -6.74 9.14 6.77
CA VAL A 133 -5.54 8.32 6.71
C VAL A 133 -5.15 7.95 8.13
N ASN A 134 -5.31 6.68 8.49
CA ASN A 134 -4.98 6.19 9.84
C ASN A 134 -5.59 7.09 10.97
N ASN A 135 -6.88 7.42 10.85
CA ASN A 135 -7.65 8.31 11.75
C ASN A 135 -7.29 9.81 11.70
N GLU A 136 -6.36 10.23 10.86
CA GLU A 136 -6.03 11.63 10.64
C GLU A 136 -6.82 12.15 9.42
N GLN A 137 -7.44 13.33 9.53
CA GLN A 137 -8.15 13.98 8.43
C GLN A 137 -7.19 14.90 7.68
N LEU A 138 -6.91 14.59 6.42
CA LEU A 138 -6.05 15.37 5.55
C LEU A 138 -6.88 16.07 4.47
N PRO A 139 -6.53 17.32 4.08
CA PRO A 139 -7.30 18.04 3.08
C PRO A 139 -7.16 17.41 1.69
N MET A 140 -8.27 17.39 0.97
CA MET A 140 -8.34 16.99 -0.44
C MET A 140 -8.74 18.20 -1.29
N SER A 141 -7.94 18.55 -2.30
CA SER A 141 -8.23 19.66 -3.17
C SER A 141 -9.04 19.24 -4.41
N ARG A 142 -9.87 20.15 -4.95
CA ARG A 142 -10.68 19.90 -6.16
C ARG A 142 -9.84 19.47 -7.35
N THR A 143 -8.63 20.00 -7.49
CA THR A 143 -7.69 19.68 -8.59
C THR A 143 -7.30 18.21 -8.62
N TYR A 144 -7.11 17.59 -7.45
CA TYR A 144 -6.67 16.19 -7.33
C TYR A 144 -7.82 15.22 -7.10
N TYR A 145 -9.02 15.71 -6.76
CA TYR A 145 -10.16 14.89 -6.36
C TYR A 145 -10.45 13.76 -7.36
N LYS A 146 -10.65 14.10 -8.64
CA LYS A 146 -11.04 13.12 -9.67
C LYS A 146 -10.01 12.02 -9.84
N GLN A 147 -8.72 12.38 -9.94
CA GLN A 147 -7.65 11.41 -10.08
C GLN A 147 -7.53 10.55 -8.82
N PHE A 148 -7.52 11.19 -7.65
CA PHE A 148 -7.39 10.48 -6.37
C PHE A 148 -8.53 9.47 -6.17
N MET A 149 -9.78 9.86 -6.48
CA MET A 149 -10.93 8.97 -6.34
C MET A 149 -10.89 7.79 -7.29
N ASN A 150 -10.50 7.98 -8.55
CA ASN A 150 -10.36 6.89 -9.49
C ASN A 150 -9.34 5.85 -8.99
N GLU A 151 -8.17 6.30 -8.55
CA GLU A 151 -7.10 5.43 -8.04
C GLU A 151 -7.53 4.72 -6.73
N LEU A 152 -8.26 5.42 -5.85
CA LEU A 152 -8.72 4.85 -4.59
C LEU A 152 -9.77 3.76 -4.82
N LEU A 153 -10.75 4.00 -5.69
CA LEU A 153 -11.80 3.03 -6.00
C LEU A 153 -11.21 1.79 -6.70
N GLU A 154 -10.29 2.01 -7.66
CA GLU A 154 -9.56 0.91 -8.29
C GLU A 154 -8.76 0.09 -7.25
N TYR A 155 -8.10 0.78 -6.30
CA TYR A 155 -7.35 0.13 -5.23
C TYR A 155 -8.25 -0.67 -4.27
N TRP A 156 -9.48 -0.22 -4.02
CA TRP A 156 -10.46 -0.92 -3.18
C TRP A 156 -11.20 -2.04 -3.91
N GLY A 157 -11.10 -2.11 -5.25
CA GLY A 157 -11.74 -3.13 -6.08
C GLY A 157 -13.19 -2.83 -6.43
N ASP A 158 -13.57 -1.53 -6.44
CA ASP A 158 -14.88 -1.03 -6.85
C ASP A 158 -14.89 -0.58 -8.32
#